data_e59db07f425598e71e79f8cd546f22f1
#
_entry.id   e59db07f425598e71e79f8cd546f22f1
#
_cell.length_a   1.000
_cell.length_b   1.000
_cell.length_c   1.000
_cell.angle_alpha   90.00
_cell.angle_beta   90.00
_cell.angle_gamma   90.00
#
_symmetry.space_group_name_H-M   'P 1'
#
loop_
_entity.id
_entity.type
_entity.pdbx_description
1 polymer ?
#
loop_
_entity_poly.entity_id
_entity_poly.type
_entity_poly.pdbx_seq_one_letter_code
_entity_poly.pdbx_strand_id
1 'polypeptide(L)'
;MPFPMNLVSLILLSLFANLAPTAPQTLVLDGDTLAQNAQAIANHSAPAKVKALDQLVEKADALVKAGVLYSVMQKTQLPPSGNKHDYMSQGPYWWPDPSKPDGKPYIRKDGQRNPEINGITDHDQLHDMIVDSELMALAYYFTKKEKYAQFAQKLLGAWFLDESTRMNPHLNYGQRIPGITEGRGIGIIDSRELYRVIDAAILLQTSKSWTANNHKALKNWFSDYLTWLTTSAIGLDEADEHNNHGTYYDVQVVASALFCGREDLAKKQLETTKARLASQLQPDGSQPHELARTLSWNYANMNLYGFMVLARLAEHVQVDLWKYHTADGKGIQKAIDWLVPYLENTKTWEYKQIKERPYDLTSTILKVAAQAYKNPKYDAQADALPSQAAEDYRAHLTH
;
A
#
# COMPACT_ATOMS: atom_id res chain seq x y z
N MET A 1 7.71 6.54 81.63
CA MET A 1 6.70 6.00 80.72
C MET A 1 6.92 6.70 79.40
N PRO A 2 7.45 6.03 78.35
CA PRO A 2 7.54 6.62 77.01
C PRO A 2 6.32 6.19 76.16
N PHE A 3 5.75 7.13 75.45
CA PHE A 3 4.68 6.93 74.46
C PHE A 3 5.25 6.31 73.16
N PRO A 4 4.52 5.41 72.51
CA PRO A 4 4.98 4.86 71.24
C PRO A 4 4.68 5.81 70.12
N MET A 5 5.69 6.07 69.24
CA MET A 5 5.56 6.70 67.96
C MET A 5 4.87 5.75 66.96
N ASN A 6 3.70 6.16 66.46
CA ASN A 6 3.04 5.49 65.34
C ASN A 6 3.77 5.83 64.02
N LEU A 7 4.36 4.82 63.41
CA LEU A 7 4.92 4.85 62.08
C LEU A 7 3.73 4.76 61.07
N VAL A 8 3.36 5.88 60.46
CA VAL A 8 2.44 5.90 59.36
C VAL A 8 3.26 5.58 58.12
N SER A 9 3.18 4.35 57.62
CA SER A 9 3.72 3.95 56.33
C SER A 9 2.87 4.60 55.21
N LEU A 10 3.42 5.65 54.58
CA LEU A 10 2.92 6.19 53.32
C LEU A 10 3.22 5.15 52.22
N ILE A 11 2.23 4.38 51.83
CA ILE A 11 2.28 3.62 50.58
C ILE A 11 2.05 4.64 49.46
N LEU A 12 3.13 5.09 48.80
CA LEU A 12 3.04 5.76 47.50
C LEU A 12 2.62 4.71 46.47
N LEU A 13 1.31 4.61 46.23
CA LEU A 13 0.82 4.03 44.95
C LEU A 13 1.28 4.92 43.82
N SER A 14 2.35 4.55 43.13
CA SER A 14 2.71 5.13 41.83
C SER A 14 1.62 4.75 40.84
N LEU A 15 0.66 5.65 40.66
CA LEU A 15 -0.22 5.66 39.48
C LEU A 15 0.66 5.92 38.26
N PHE A 16 1.24 4.87 37.68
CA PHE A 16 1.57 4.92 36.28
C PHE A 16 0.23 4.97 35.52
N ALA A 17 -0.26 6.16 35.26
CA ALA A 17 -1.26 6.36 34.25
C ALA A 17 -0.64 5.80 32.96
N ASN A 18 -1.10 4.64 32.49
CA ASN A 18 -0.87 4.17 31.14
C ASN A 18 -1.52 5.21 30.21
N LEU A 19 -0.75 6.24 29.84
CA LEU A 19 -1.15 7.14 28.77
C LEU A 19 -1.38 6.26 27.55
N ALA A 20 -2.62 6.26 27.06
CA ALA A 20 -2.94 5.58 25.81
C ALA A 20 -1.93 6.03 24.73
N PRO A 21 -1.40 5.10 23.94
CA PRO A 21 -0.48 5.49 22.87
C PRO A 21 -1.15 6.55 21.99
N THR A 22 -0.45 7.66 21.76
CA THR A 22 -0.96 8.68 20.83
C THR A 22 -1.09 8.09 19.45
N ALA A 23 -2.23 8.33 18.79
CA ALA A 23 -2.48 7.86 17.44
C ALA A 23 -1.45 8.43 16.47
N PRO A 24 -0.74 7.59 15.69
CA PRO A 24 0.20 8.06 14.68
C PRO A 24 -0.56 8.76 13.55
N GLN A 25 0.03 9.80 12.97
CA GLN A 25 -0.59 10.57 11.89
C GLN A 25 -0.25 9.93 10.52
N THR A 26 -0.49 8.64 10.39
CA THR A 26 -0.34 7.87 9.15
C THR A 26 -1.32 8.35 8.09
N LEU A 27 -1.00 8.18 6.80
CA LEU A 27 -1.84 8.68 5.71
C LEU A 27 -2.94 7.70 5.30
N VAL A 28 -2.66 6.40 5.32
CA VAL A 28 -3.59 5.36 4.88
C VAL A 28 -3.95 4.40 6.02
N LEU A 29 -2.97 3.99 6.82
CA LEU A 29 -3.24 3.24 8.05
C LEU A 29 -4.02 4.13 9.02
N ASP A 30 -5.09 3.60 9.59
CA ASP A 30 -5.90 4.33 10.58
C ASP A 30 -5.16 4.41 11.91
N GLY A 31 -4.67 5.62 12.25
CA GLY A 31 -3.88 5.84 13.45
C GLY A 31 -4.63 5.57 14.76
N ASP A 32 -5.92 5.88 14.79
CA ASP A 32 -6.77 5.63 15.97
C ASP A 32 -6.96 4.12 16.16
N THR A 33 -7.20 3.38 15.09
CA THR A 33 -7.27 1.91 15.13
C THR A 33 -5.95 1.30 15.59
N LEU A 34 -4.80 1.78 15.08
CA LEU A 34 -3.49 1.32 15.53
C LEU A 34 -3.28 1.55 17.04
N ALA A 35 -3.67 2.73 17.54
CA ALA A 35 -3.56 3.05 18.97
C ALA A 35 -4.49 2.18 19.83
N GLN A 36 -5.75 1.98 19.41
CA GLN A 36 -6.70 1.09 20.08
C GLN A 36 -6.19 -0.36 20.10
N ASN A 37 -5.64 -0.85 18.99
CA ASN A 37 -5.10 -2.20 18.89
C ASN A 37 -3.86 -2.36 19.77
N ALA A 38 -2.98 -1.38 19.82
CA ALA A 38 -1.83 -1.39 20.74
C ALA A 38 -2.27 -1.44 22.21
N GLN A 39 -3.30 -0.67 22.58
CA GLN A 39 -3.87 -0.69 23.92
C GLN A 39 -4.52 -2.05 24.25
N ALA A 40 -5.29 -2.62 23.32
CA ALA A 40 -5.94 -3.92 23.51
C ALA A 40 -4.91 -5.06 23.67
N ILE A 41 -3.83 -5.01 22.91
CA ILE A 41 -2.70 -5.95 23.02
C ILE A 41 -2.01 -5.80 24.39
N ALA A 42 -1.68 -4.57 24.80
CA ALA A 42 -1.02 -4.30 26.08
C ALA A 42 -1.86 -4.77 27.28
N ASN A 43 -3.18 -4.67 27.19
CA ASN A 43 -4.12 -5.11 28.23
C ASN A 43 -4.51 -6.60 28.12
N HIS A 44 -3.99 -7.33 27.14
CA HIS A 44 -4.37 -8.71 26.82
C HIS A 44 -5.89 -8.92 26.63
N SER A 45 -6.61 -7.87 26.21
CA SER A 45 -8.07 -7.90 26.03
C SER A 45 -8.52 -8.45 24.67
N ALA A 46 -7.59 -8.65 23.73
CA ALA A 46 -7.84 -9.13 22.36
C ALA A 46 -6.87 -10.27 21.98
N PRO A 47 -7.15 -11.53 22.35
CA PRO A 47 -6.24 -12.66 22.09
C PRO A 47 -5.84 -12.85 20.63
N ALA A 48 -6.76 -12.60 19.67
CA ALA A 48 -6.47 -12.69 18.24
C ALA A 48 -5.42 -11.65 17.81
N LYS A 49 -5.47 -10.43 18.35
CA LYS A 49 -4.50 -9.36 18.07
C LYS A 49 -3.14 -9.65 18.72
N VAL A 50 -3.11 -10.28 19.89
CA VAL A 50 -1.87 -10.74 20.51
C VAL A 50 -1.21 -11.81 19.64
N LYS A 51 -1.96 -12.81 19.16
CA LYS A 51 -1.46 -13.82 18.22
C LYS A 51 -0.93 -13.18 16.93
N ALA A 52 -1.64 -12.20 16.39
CA ALA A 52 -1.20 -11.47 15.20
C ALA A 52 0.10 -10.69 15.44
N LEU A 53 0.28 -10.10 16.62
CA LEU A 53 1.54 -9.46 17.00
C LEU A 53 2.68 -10.48 17.09
N ASP A 54 2.45 -11.65 17.66
CA ASP A 54 3.47 -12.71 17.74
C ASP A 54 3.93 -13.14 16.33
N GLN A 55 3.00 -13.30 15.40
CA GLN A 55 3.30 -13.60 13.99
C GLN A 55 4.09 -12.47 13.31
N LEU A 56 3.71 -11.21 13.54
CA LEU A 56 4.45 -10.04 13.04
C LEU A 56 5.88 -10.04 13.57
N VAL A 57 6.06 -10.29 14.87
CA VAL A 57 7.37 -10.31 15.54
C VAL A 57 8.24 -11.46 15.00
N GLU A 58 7.69 -12.65 14.82
CA GLU A 58 8.41 -13.78 14.23
C GLU A 58 8.95 -13.44 12.83
N LYS A 59 8.09 -12.89 11.96
CA LYS A 59 8.50 -12.45 10.62
C LYS A 59 9.56 -11.34 10.67
N ALA A 60 9.37 -10.35 11.55
CA ALA A 60 10.33 -9.26 11.71
C ALA A 60 11.69 -9.76 12.22
N ASP A 61 11.71 -10.70 13.16
CA ASP A 61 12.96 -11.30 13.64
C ASP A 61 13.67 -12.13 12.56
N ALA A 62 12.91 -12.83 11.72
CA ALA A 62 13.46 -13.56 10.59
C ALA A 62 14.12 -12.62 9.57
N LEU A 63 13.50 -11.48 9.25
CA LEU A 63 14.07 -10.46 8.36
C LEU A 63 15.34 -9.82 8.93
N VAL A 64 15.33 -9.44 10.21
CA VAL A 64 16.53 -8.91 10.89
C VAL A 64 17.67 -9.91 10.85
N LYS A 65 17.37 -11.20 11.08
CA LYS A 65 18.38 -12.30 11.04
C LYS A 65 18.91 -12.52 9.62
N ALA A 66 18.05 -12.47 8.60
CA ALA A 66 18.44 -12.62 7.20
C ALA A 66 19.33 -11.46 6.73
N GLY A 67 19.06 -10.24 7.21
CA GLY A 67 19.87 -9.06 6.92
C GLY A 67 19.88 -8.63 5.44
N VAL A 68 18.91 -9.10 4.65
CA VAL A 68 18.81 -8.78 3.21
C VAL A 68 18.37 -7.33 3.04
N LEU A 69 19.03 -6.60 2.17
CA LEU A 69 18.66 -5.26 1.74
C LEU A 69 18.32 -5.26 0.25
N TYR A 70 17.39 -4.44 -0.12
CA TYR A 70 16.88 -4.31 -1.48
C TYR A 70 17.46 -3.07 -2.16
N SER A 71 17.86 -3.17 -3.43
CA SER A 71 18.37 -2.04 -4.19
C SER A 71 18.28 -2.26 -5.69
N VAL A 72 18.02 -1.20 -6.44
CA VAL A 72 18.12 -1.17 -7.91
C VAL A 72 19.53 -1.53 -8.40
N MET A 73 20.55 -1.48 -7.53
CA MET A 73 21.93 -1.84 -7.86
C MET A 73 22.16 -3.35 -8.02
N GLN A 74 21.17 -4.19 -7.68
CA GLN A 74 21.28 -5.66 -7.78
C GLN A 74 20.97 -6.19 -9.17
N LYS A 75 20.32 -5.41 -10.05
CA LYS A 75 20.03 -5.84 -11.41
C LYS A 75 21.32 -6.08 -12.23
N THR A 76 21.27 -7.07 -13.10
CA THR A 76 22.37 -7.40 -14.01
C THR A 76 22.22 -6.72 -15.38
N GLN A 77 20.97 -6.45 -15.81
CA GLN A 77 20.69 -5.68 -17.01
C GLN A 77 20.72 -4.19 -16.70
N LEU A 78 21.25 -3.39 -17.61
CA LEU A 78 21.23 -1.94 -17.49
C LEU A 78 20.03 -1.36 -18.24
N PRO A 79 19.40 -0.30 -17.70
CA PRO A 79 18.43 0.48 -18.48
C PRO A 79 19.12 1.19 -19.65
N PRO A 80 18.35 1.67 -20.65
CA PRO A 80 18.92 2.37 -21.81
C PRO A 80 19.78 3.59 -21.48
N SER A 81 19.58 4.22 -20.34
CA SER A 81 20.46 5.31 -19.84
C SER A 81 21.86 4.87 -19.48
N GLY A 82 22.09 3.58 -19.26
CA GLY A 82 23.33 3.04 -18.68
C GLY A 82 23.48 3.33 -17.17
N ASN A 83 22.56 4.07 -16.56
CA ASN A 83 22.59 4.39 -15.14
C ASN A 83 21.87 3.32 -14.32
N LYS A 84 22.62 2.59 -13.49
CA LYS A 84 22.11 1.49 -12.68
C LYS A 84 21.13 1.95 -11.58
N HIS A 85 21.14 3.22 -11.21
CA HIS A 85 20.16 3.82 -10.28
C HIS A 85 18.76 3.98 -10.88
N ASP A 86 18.63 3.93 -12.20
CA ASP A 86 17.32 4.02 -12.84
C ASP A 86 16.58 2.71 -12.69
N TYR A 87 15.35 2.80 -12.21
CA TYR A 87 14.43 1.67 -12.16
C TYR A 87 14.10 1.17 -13.56
N MET A 88 14.10 -0.15 -13.75
CA MET A 88 13.59 -0.77 -14.97
C MET A 88 12.78 -2.03 -14.65
N SER A 89 11.79 -2.31 -15.49
CA SER A 89 11.02 -3.55 -15.46
C SER A 89 10.55 -3.94 -16.85
N GLN A 90 9.96 -5.12 -17.00
CA GLN A 90 9.37 -5.56 -18.27
C GLN A 90 7.88 -5.80 -18.09
N GLY A 91 7.10 -5.46 -19.10
CA GLY A 91 5.66 -5.69 -19.12
C GLY A 91 5.31 -7.16 -18.90
N PRO A 92 4.57 -7.52 -17.82
CA PRO A 92 4.44 -8.91 -17.38
C PRO A 92 3.65 -9.79 -18.35
N TYR A 93 2.83 -9.20 -19.21
CA TYR A 93 1.94 -9.91 -20.13
C TYR A 93 2.43 -9.90 -21.58
N TRP A 94 3.69 -9.50 -21.81
CA TRP A 94 4.28 -9.42 -23.13
C TRP A 94 5.24 -10.57 -23.35
N TRP A 95 5.06 -11.26 -24.48
CA TRP A 95 5.73 -12.50 -24.83
C TRP A 95 6.41 -12.38 -26.19
N PRO A 96 7.53 -13.08 -26.42
CA PRO A 96 8.10 -13.17 -27.76
C PRO A 96 7.07 -13.60 -28.77
N ASP A 97 7.06 -12.97 -29.97
CA ASP A 97 6.23 -13.38 -31.08
C ASP A 97 6.85 -14.64 -31.74
N PRO A 98 6.20 -15.81 -31.68
CA PRO A 98 6.74 -17.04 -32.25
C PRO A 98 6.84 -17.02 -33.77
N SER A 99 6.22 -16.07 -34.44
CA SER A 99 6.32 -15.91 -35.89
C SER A 99 7.56 -15.11 -36.33
N LYS A 100 8.35 -14.58 -35.40
CA LYS A 100 9.53 -13.75 -35.65
C LYS A 100 10.80 -14.48 -35.23
N PRO A 101 11.89 -14.41 -36.02
CA PRO A 101 13.16 -15.10 -35.69
C PRO A 101 13.77 -14.64 -34.36
N ASP A 102 13.64 -13.35 -34.00
CA ASP A 102 14.13 -12.75 -32.78
C ASP A 102 13.03 -12.53 -31.72
N GLY A 103 11.82 -13.03 -31.98
CA GLY A 103 10.64 -12.85 -31.11
C GLY A 103 10.10 -11.43 -31.01
N LYS A 104 10.57 -10.48 -31.81
CA LYS A 104 10.22 -9.05 -31.70
C LYS A 104 9.42 -8.54 -32.92
N PRO A 105 8.51 -7.57 -32.70
CA PRO A 105 8.06 -7.02 -31.43
C PRO A 105 7.28 -8.06 -30.60
N TYR A 106 7.33 -7.95 -29.24
CA TYR A 106 6.57 -8.83 -28.35
C TYR A 106 5.06 -8.65 -28.55
N ILE A 107 4.31 -9.73 -28.28
CA ILE A 107 2.83 -9.78 -28.37
C ILE A 107 2.22 -9.89 -26.97
N ARG A 108 1.03 -9.27 -26.79
CA ARG A 108 0.32 -9.28 -25.51
C ARG A 108 -0.50 -10.56 -25.29
N LYS A 109 -0.36 -11.16 -24.09
CA LYS A 109 -1.19 -12.26 -23.60
C LYS A 109 -1.73 -11.89 -22.22
N ASP A 110 -2.87 -11.21 -22.16
CA ASP A 110 -3.43 -10.65 -20.93
C ASP A 110 -3.59 -11.70 -19.83
N GLY A 111 -3.14 -11.36 -18.61
CA GLY A 111 -3.18 -12.23 -17.43
C GLY A 111 -2.16 -13.38 -17.43
N GLN A 112 -1.38 -13.58 -18.50
CA GLN A 112 -0.34 -14.60 -18.59
C GLN A 112 1.04 -13.98 -18.35
N ARG A 113 1.57 -14.17 -17.14
CA ARG A 113 2.86 -13.60 -16.74
C ARG A 113 4.02 -14.30 -17.47
N ASN A 114 4.83 -13.54 -18.19
CA ASN A 114 6.03 -14.05 -18.84
C ASN A 114 7.17 -14.20 -17.82
N PRO A 115 7.79 -15.39 -17.65
CA PRO A 115 8.84 -15.60 -16.68
C PRO A 115 10.15 -14.84 -16.98
N GLU A 116 10.35 -14.34 -18.20
CA GLU A 116 11.53 -13.51 -18.54
C GLU A 116 11.65 -12.25 -17.67
N ILE A 117 10.52 -11.73 -17.16
CA ILE A 117 10.52 -10.55 -16.28
C ILE A 117 11.34 -10.77 -15.00
N ASN A 118 11.47 -12.03 -14.53
CA ASN A 118 12.25 -12.37 -13.34
C ASN A 118 13.76 -12.12 -13.54
N GLY A 119 14.22 -11.96 -14.78
CA GLY A 119 15.60 -11.57 -15.10
C GLY A 119 15.91 -10.09 -14.80
N ILE A 120 14.88 -9.26 -14.51
CA ILE A 120 15.02 -7.86 -14.12
C ILE A 120 14.47 -7.71 -12.71
N THR A 121 15.35 -7.55 -11.73
CA THR A 121 15.03 -7.72 -10.32
C THR A 121 14.29 -6.54 -9.68
N ASP A 122 14.30 -5.36 -10.31
CA ASP A 122 13.85 -4.12 -9.67
C ASP A 122 12.39 -4.14 -9.21
N HIS A 123 11.49 -4.78 -9.99
CA HIS A 123 10.08 -4.90 -9.61
C HIS A 123 9.89 -5.67 -8.31
N ASP A 124 10.52 -6.85 -8.19
CA ASP A 124 10.38 -7.69 -7.02
C ASP A 124 11.11 -7.06 -5.82
N GLN A 125 12.29 -6.46 -6.04
CA GLN A 125 13.04 -5.72 -5.04
C GLN A 125 12.25 -4.51 -4.49
N LEU A 126 11.56 -3.75 -5.35
CA LEU A 126 10.71 -2.64 -4.93
C LEU A 126 9.54 -3.14 -4.08
N HIS A 127 8.87 -4.20 -4.53
CA HIS A 127 7.76 -4.80 -3.80
C HIS A 127 8.18 -5.28 -2.42
N ASP A 128 9.25 -6.08 -2.35
CA ASP A 128 9.76 -6.62 -1.08
C ASP A 128 10.21 -5.50 -0.13
N MET A 129 10.91 -4.49 -0.66
CA MET A 129 11.31 -3.30 0.12
C MET A 129 10.09 -2.60 0.75
N ILE A 130 9.02 -2.39 -0.02
CA ILE A 130 7.79 -1.74 0.48
C ILE A 130 7.16 -2.58 1.59
N VAL A 131 6.96 -3.88 1.33
CA VAL A 131 6.30 -4.80 2.27
C VAL A 131 7.08 -4.93 3.56
N ASP A 132 8.39 -5.15 3.46
CA ASP A 132 9.25 -5.37 4.62
C ASP A 132 9.49 -4.08 5.42
N SER A 133 9.54 -2.92 4.76
CA SER A 133 9.63 -1.64 5.47
C SER A 133 8.39 -1.36 6.31
N GLU A 134 7.19 -1.61 5.79
CA GLU A 134 5.94 -1.48 6.55
C GLU A 134 5.89 -2.50 7.70
N LEU A 135 6.25 -3.77 7.44
CA LEU A 135 6.30 -4.82 8.46
C LEU A 135 7.21 -4.42 9.63
N MET A 136 8.41 -3.93 9.32
CA MET A 136 9.37 -3.48 10.32
C MET A 136 8.88 -2.26 11.11
N ALA A 137 8.24 -1.29 10.43
CA ALA A 137 7.69 -0.12 11.08
C ALA A 137 6.52 -0.48 12.02
N LEU A 138 5.64 -1.40 11.61
CA LEU A 138 4.58 -1.94 12.47
C LEU A 138 5.16 -2.72 13.66
N ALA A 139 6.17 -3.57 13.45
CA ALA A 139 6.84 -4.29 14.53
C ALA A 139 7.47 -3.31 15.55
N TYR A 140 8.10 -2.24 15.08
CA TYR A 140 8.57 -1.16 15.95
C TYR A 140 7.41 -0.46 16.67
N TYR A 141 6.36 -0.10 15.96
CA TYR A 141 5.22 0.63 16.53
C TYR A 141 4.59 -0.13 17.70
N PHE A 142 4.31 -1.42 17.54
CA PHE A 142 3.67 -2.24 18.57
C PHE A 142 4.61 -2.68 19.70
N THR A 143 5.91 -2.86 19.42
CA THR A 143 6.84 -3.41 20.43
C THR A 143 7.80 -2.40 21.03
N LYS A 144 7.98 -1.26 20.37
CA LYS A 144 9.00 -0.24 20.66
C LYS A 144 10.44 -0.78 20.69
N LYS A 145 10.69 -1.97 20.09
CA LYS A 145 12.03 -2.54 20.00
C LYS A 145 12.82 -1.88 18.87
N GLU A 146 13.83 -1.13 19.21
CA GLU A 146 14.68 -0.36 18.27
C GLU A 146 15.31 -1.20 17.15
N LYS A 147 15.56 -2.49 17.38
CA LYS A 147 16.12 -3.37 16.33
C LYS A 147 15.29 -3.39 15.03
N TYR A 148 13.94 -3.25 15.15
CA TYR A 148 13.05 -3.20 14.00
C TYR A 148 13.13 -1.85 13.29
N ALA A 149 13.15 -0.75 14.03
CA ALA A 149 13.35 0.57 13.45
C ALA A 149 14.74 0.73 12.78
N GLN A 150 15.78 0.14 13.37
CA GLN A 150 17.11 0.10 12.77
C GLN A 150 17.11 -0.63 11.43
N PHE A 151 16.41 -1.76 11.35
CA PHE A 151 16.35 -2.51 10.10
C PHE A 151 15.48 -1.82 9.05
N ALA A 152 14.32 -1.25 9.44
CA ALA A 152 13.50 -0.41 8.56
C ALA A 152 14.32 0.78 8.00
N GLN A 153 15.12 1.44 8.83
CA GLN A 153 16.00 2.53 8.39
C GLN A 153 17.03 2.07 7.35
N LYS A 154 17.57 0.84 7.50
CA LYS A 154 18.49 0.28 6.50
C LYS A 154 17.80 -0.01 5.17
N LEU A 155 16.58 -0.58 5.19
CA LEU A 155 15.78 -0.84 3.98
C LEU A 155 15.48 0.47 3.24
N LEU A 156 14.89 1.44 3.94
CA LEU A 156 14.55 2.75 3.38
C LEU A 156 15.81 3.53 2.98
N GLY A 157 16.88 3.40 3.77
CA GLY A 157 18.19 4.00 3.48
C GLY A 157 18.75 3.53 2.16
N ALA A 158 18.82 2.22 1.95
CA ALA A 158 19.38 1.62 0.74
C ALA A 158 18.58 1.99 -0.52
N TRP A 159 17.24 2.05 -0.42
CA TRP A 159 16.40 2.33 -1.59
C TRP A 159 16.27 3.81 -1.93
N PHE A 160 16.25 4.71 -0.93
CA PHE A 160 15.89 6.12 -1.15
C PHE A 160 16.98 7.14 -0.78
N LEU A 161 17.90 6.81 0.15
CA LEU A 161 18.75 7.82 0.79
C LEU A 161 20.24 7.68 0.47
N ASP A 162 20.76 6.47 0.43
CA ASP A 162 22.19 6.21 0.20
C ASP A 162 22.55 6.48 -1.26
N GLU A 163 23.44 7.42 -1.48
CA GLU A 163 23.89 7.85 -2.81
C GLU A 163 24.50 6.70 -3.64
N SER A 164 25.05 5.68 -2.99
CA SER A 164 25.64 4.54 -3.67
C SER A 164 24.61 3.49 -4.14
N THR A 165 23.39 3.51 -3.59
CA THR A 165 22.41 2.43 -3.82
C THR A 165 20.99 2.91 -4.15
N ARG A 166 20.68 4.18 -3.89
CA ARG A 166 19.32 4.71 -4.02
C ARG A 166 18.81 4.66 -5.45
N MET A 167 17.51 4.45 -5.58
CA MET A 167 16.79 4.60 -6.83
C MET A 167 16.65 6.09 -7.21
N ASN A 168 16.86 6.42 -8.48
CA ASN A 168 16.47 7.72 -9.02
C ASN A 168 14.94 7.88 -8.96
N PRO A 169 14.42 9.09 -8.64
CA PRO A 169 12.98 9.30 -8.40
C PRO A 169 12.14 9.34 -9.69
N HIS A 170 12.22 8.30 -10.51
CA HIS A 170 11.43 8.16 -11.73
C HIS A 170 11.33 6.68 -12.18
N LEU A 171 10.33 6.38 -13.01
CA LEU A 171 10.13 5.08 -13.65
C LEU A 171 10.19 5.18 -15.18
N ASN A 172 11.15 5.92 -15.73
CA ASN A 172 11.30 6.12 -17.18
C ASN A 172 11.42 4.80 -17.97
N TYR A 173 11.87 3.72 -17.33
CA TYR A 173 12.06 2.40 -17.93
C TYR A 173 11.14 1.33 -17.31
N GLY A 174 10.02 1.77 -16.72
CA GLY A 174 8.99 0.88 -16.18
C GLY A 174 8.25 0.14 -17.27
N GLN A 175 8.09 -1.17 -17.10
CA GLN A 175 7.36 -2.09 -17.98
C GLN A 175 7.71 -1.93 -19.47
N ARG A 176 9.02 -1.95 -19.78
CA ARG A 176 9.48 -2.00 -21.19
C ARG A 176 8.82 -3.16 -21.94
N ILE A 177 8.69 -2.99 -23.26
CA ILE A 177 8.19 -4.02 -24.14
C ILE A 177 9.24 -4.22 -25.26
N PRO A 178 9.96 -5.35 -25.32
CA PRO A 178 10.99 -5.58 -26.30
C PRO A 178 10.49 -5.41 -27.74
N GLY A 179 11.17 -4.54 -28.51
CA GLY A 179 10.79 -4.19 -29.88
C GLY A 179 9.67 -3.16 -30.03
N ILE A 180 9.14 -2.60 -28.90
CA ILE A 180 8.08 -1.57 -28.94
C ILE A 180 8.51 -0.32 -28.17
N THR A 181 8.86 -0.44 -26.87
CA THR A 181 9.23 0.71 -26.04
C THR A 181 10.16 0.31 -24.92
N GLU A 182 11.03 1.22 -24.51
CA GLU A 182 11.95 1.02 -23.39
C GLU A 182 11.33 1.39 -22.03
N GLY A 183 10.16 2.02 -22.04
CA GLY A 183 9.36 2.35 -20.85
C GLY A 183 8.06 3.06 -21.28
N ARG A 184 7.07 3.08 -20.39
CA ARG A 184 5.72 3.63 -20.68
C ARG A 184 4.99 4.02 -19.40
N GLY A 185 3.93 4.83 -19.50
CA GLY A 185 3.09 5.24 -18.36
C GLY A 185 2.57 4.08 -17.54
N ILE A 186 2.04 3.05 -18.21
CA ILE A 186 1.58 1.79 -17.57
C ILE A 186 2.61 1.19 -16.58
N GLY A 187 3.92 1.45 -16.77
CA GLY A 187 4.96 0.98 -15.86
C GLY A 187 4.93 1.63 -14.47
N ILE A 188 4.28 2.78 -14.32
CA ILE A 188 4.16 3.51 -13.05
C ILE A 188 3.36 2.71 -12.01
N ILE A 189 2.49 1.78 -12.46
CA ILE A 189 1.74 0.89 -11.56
C ILE A 189 2.65 0.02 -10.67
N ASP A 190 3.90 -0.21 -11.07
CA ASP A 190 4.85 -0.99 -10.28
C ASP A 190 5.14 -0.34 -8.91
N SER A 191 5.02 0.99 -8.81
CA SER A 191 5.23 1.78 -7.58
C SER A 191 3.94 2.18 -6.86
N ARG A 192 2.79 1.63 -7.24
CA ARG A 192 1.45 1.98 -6.71
C ARG A 192 1.32 1.93 -5.18
N GLU A 193 2.16 1.16 -4.50
CA GLU A 193 2.10 0.96 -3.05
C GLU A 193 3.11 1.81 -2.27
N LEU A 194 3.77 2.80 -2.89
CA LEU A 194 4.72 3.69 -2.21
C LEU A 194 4.11 4.47 -1.04
N TYR A 195 2.79 4.62 -0.96
CA TYR A 195 2.11 5.19 0.20
C TYR A 195 2.40 4.41 1.50
N ARG A 196 2.66 3.10 1.42
CA ARG A 196 3.02 2.26 2.56
C ARG A 196 4.41 2.63 3.12
N VAL A 197 5.33 3.05 2.27
CA VAL A 197 6.65 3.60 2.67
C VAL A 197 6.46 4.90 3.46
N ILE A 198 5.52 5.75 3.04
CA ILE A 198 5.20 6.98 3.75
C ILE A 198 4.67 6.68 5.15
N ASP A 199 3.71 5.77 5.27
CA ASP A 199 3.16 5.34 6.56
C ASP A 199 4.25 4.71 7.45
N ALA A 200 5.11 3.85 6.87
CA ALA A 200 6.25 3.30 7.59
C ALA A 200 7.17 4.39 8.15
N ALA A 201 7.52 5.39 7.33
CA ALA A 201 8.36 6.50 7.76
C ALA A 201 7.71 7.36 8.87
N ILE A 202 6.38 7.51 8.85
CA ILE A 202 5.64 8.20 9.91
C ILE A 202 5.67 7.39 11.21
N LEU A 203 5.42 6.09 11.16
CA LEU A 203 5.50 5.21 12.34
C LEU A 203 6.88 5.20 12.98
N LEU A 204 7.93 5.39 12.20
CA LEU A 204 9.32 5.41 12.65
C LEU A 204 9.73 6.73 13.31
N GLN A 205 8.96 7.83 13.20
CA GLN A 205 9.35 9.16 13.71
C GLN A 205 9.64 9.20 15.20
N THR A 206 9.09 8.27 15.98
CA THR A 206 9.36 8.17 17.42
C THR A 206 10.62 7.36 17.76
N SER A 207 11.29 6.77 16.74
CA SER A 207 12.53 6.02 16.91
C SER A 207 13.75 6.92 16.82
N LYS A 208 14.74 6.66 17.68
CA LYS A 208 16.06 7.31 17.56
C LYS A 208 16.85 6.87 16.32
N SER A 209 16.47 5.72 15.72
CA SER A 209 17.13 5.20 14.52
C SER A 209 16.63 5.87 13.24
N TRP A 210 15.44 6.50 13.27
CA TRP A 210 14.90 7.28 12.16
C TRP A 210 15.00 8.78 12.46
N THR A 211 16.10 9.38 12.04
CA THR A 211 16.41 10.78 12.34
C THR A 211 15.54 11.75 11.54
N ALA A 212 15.45 13.00 12.02
CA ALA A 212 14.81 14.07 11.25
C ALA A 212 15.46 14.29 9.86
N ASN A 213 16.78 14.04 9.75
CA ASN A 213 17.49 14.12 8.47
C ASN A 213 17.06 12.99 7.52
N ASN A 214 16.90 11.76 8.01
CA ASN A 214 16.38 10.64 7.21
C ASN A 214 14.97 10.97 6.68
N HIS A 215 14.10 11.45 7.56
CA HIS A 215 12.73 11.82 7.19
C HIS A 215 12.70 12.94 6.14
N LYS A 216 13.52 13.99 6.33
CA LYS A 216 13.66 15.09 5.36
C LYS A 216 14.20 14.61 4.01
N ALA A 217 15.22 13.73 4.01
CA ALA A 217 15.81 13.20 2.79
C ALA A 217 14.79 12.33 2.02
N LEU A 218 14.02 11.50 2.72
CA LEU A 218 12.93 10.74 2.10
C LEU A 218 11.86 11.67 1.50
N LYS A 219 11.49 12.72 2.23
CA LYS A 219 10.54 13.73 1.76
C LYS A 219 11.03 14.43 0.48
N ASN A 220 12.33 14.73 0.39
CA ASN A 220 12.92 15.29 -0.82
C ASN A 220 12.83 14.31 -2.00
N TRP A 221 13.15 13.03 -1.79
CA TRP A 221 13.00 12.01 -2.83
C TRP A 221 11.56 11.95 -3.35
N PHE A 222 10.56 11.93 -2.46
CA PHE A 222 9.14 11.97 -2.85
C PHE A 222 8.74 13.27 -3.56
N SER A 223 9.36 14.40 -3.21
CA SER A 223 9.12 15.68 -3.90
C SER A 223 9.62 15.64 -5.34
N ASP A 224 10.80 15.06 -5.57
CA ASP A 224 11.37 14.89 -6.90
C ASP A 224 10.55 13.88 -7.72
N TYR A 225 10.17 12.77 -7.10
CA TYR A 225 9.28 11.77 -7.70
C TYR A 225 7.92 12.38 -8.11
N LEU A 226 7.28 13.13 -7.22
CA LEU A 226 6.02 13.83 -7.48
C LEU A 226 6.15 14.82 -8.64
N THR A 227 7.27 15.56 -8.70
CA THR A 227 7.54 16.48 -9.81
C THR A 227 7.66 15.73 -11.13
N TRP A 228 8.45 14.64 -11.17
CA TRP A 228 8.55 13.80 -12.35
C TRP A 228 7.20 13.21 -12.74
N LEU A 229 6.45 12.65 -11.79
CA LEU A 229 5.15 12.03 -12.01
C LEU A 229 4.14 12.98 -12.64
N THR A 230 4.14 14.26 -12.24
CA THR A 230 3.15 15.25 -12.70
C THR A 230 3.61 16.11 -13.88
N THR A 231 4.87 15.96 -14.34
CA THR A 231 5.40 16.81 -15.43
C THR A 231 6.04 16.04 -16.58
N SER A 232 6.46 14.78 -16.37
CA SER A 232 7.07 13.99 -17.45
C SER A 232 6.02 13.47 -18.43
N ALA A 233 6.45 13.22 -19.67
CA ALA A 233 5.56 12.62 -20.69
C ALA A 233 5.03 11.25 -20.23
N ILE A 234 5.87 10.42 -19.60
CA ILE A 234 5.49 9.10 -19.06
C ILE A 234 4.51 9.23 -17.89
N GLY A 235 4.72 10.20 -16.99
CA GLY A 235 3.79 10.47 -15.90
C GLY A 235 2.42 10.93 -16.42
N LEU A 236 2.39 11.79 -17.42
CA LEU A 236 1.15 12.28 -18.03
C LEU A 236 0.44 11.19 -18.86
N ASP A 237 1.17 10.25 -19.47
CA ASP A 237 0.62 9.07 -20.13
C ASP A 237 -0.16 8.18 -19.15
N GLU A 238 0.38 7.89 -17.96
CA GLU A 238 -0.34 7.16 -16.91
C GLU A 238 -1.50 7.96 -16.31
N ALA A 239 -1.36 9.29 -16.24
CA ALA A 239 -2.43 10.17 -15.77
C ALA A 239 -3.68 10.11 -16.66
N ASP A 240 -3.54 9.85 -17.95
CA ASP A 240 -4.66 9.77 -18.90
C ASP A 240 -5.35 8.39 -18.93
N GLU A 241 -4.81 7.40 -18.21
CA GLU A 241 -5.42 6.08 -18.16
C GLU A 241 -6.79 6.09 -17.48
N HIS A 242 -7.73 5.35 -18.06
CA HIS A 242 -9.15 5.35 -17.69
C HIS A 242 -9.61 4.11 -16.90
N ASN A 243 -8.68 3.38 -16.32
CA ASN A 243 -8.88 2.15 -15.53
C ASN A 243 -8.09 2.22 -14.21
N ASN A 244 -7.79 1.08 -13.59
CA ASN A 244 -7.01 1.02 -12.35
C ASN A 244 -5.67 1.76 -12.42
N HIS A 245 -5.05 1.89 -13.59
CA HIS A 245 -3.81 2.65 -13.75
C HIS A 245 -4.01 4.12 -13.38
N GLY A 246 -5.02 4.79 -13.95
CA GLY A 246 -5.35 6.16 -13.57
C GLY A 246 -5.73 6.30 -12.10
N THR A 247 -6.43 5.33 -11.52
CA THR A 247 -6.76 5.32 -10.09
C THR A 247 -5.49 5.28 -9.23
N TYR A 248 -4.55 4.39 -9.54
CA TYR A 248 -3.29 4.31 -8.79
C TYR A 248 -2.29 5.43 -9.12
N TYR A 249 -2.41 6.08 -10.28
CA TYR A 249 -1.74 7.35 -10.50
C TYR A 249 -2.20 8.40 -9.49
N ASP A 250 -3.52 8.55 -9.33
CA ASP A 250 -4.09 9.48 -8.36
C ASP A 250 -3.63 9.16 -6.93
N VAL A 251 -3.61 7.87 -6.52
CA VAL A 251 -3.09 7.43 -5.21
C VAL A 251 -1.67 7.96 -5.00
N GLN A 252 -0.79 7.78 -5.97
CA GLN A 252 0.63 8.16 -5.85
C GLN A 252 0.81 9.68 -5.80
N VAL A 253 0.05 10.42 -6.61
CA VAL A 253 0.09 11.90 -6.59
C VAL A 253 -0.42 12.42 -5.25
N VAL A 254 -1.58 11.95 -4.78
CA VAL A 254 -2.19 12.46 -3.54
C VAL A 254 -1.33 12.09 -2.33
N ALA A 255 -0.88 10.84 -2.20
CA ALA A 255 -0.04 10.42 -1.09
C ALA A 255 1.29 11.20 -1.04
N SER A 256 1.97 11.34 -2.19
CA SER A 256 3.23 12.10 -2.27
C SER A 256 3.02 13.59 -2.00
N ALA A 257 1.92 14.17 -2.48
CA ALA A 257 1.58 15.57 -2.25
C ALA A 257 1.33 15.85 -0.76
N LEU A 258 0.55 15.00 -0.08
CA LEU A 258 0.30 15.10 1.36
C LEU A 258 1.60 14.97 2.16
N PHE A 259 2.40 13.96 1.86
CA PHE A 259 3.69 13.74 2.52
C PHE A 259 4.63 14.95 2.34
N CYS A 260 4.62 15.57 1.17
CA CYS A 260 5.42 16.77 0.87
C CYS A 260 4.80 18.09 1.37
N GLY A 261 3.60 18.07 1.97
CA GLY A 261 2.90 19.25 2.45
C GLY A 261 2.30 20.12 1.33
N ARG A 262 1.96 19.49 0.20
CA ARG A 262 1.35 20.16 -0.97
C ARG A 262 -0.16 19.85 -1.05
N GLU A 263 -0.88 20.28 -0.04
CA GLU A 263 -2.31 19.99 0.12
C GLU A 263 -3.15 20.49 -1.07
N ASP A 264 -2.84 21.63 -1.65
CA ASP A 264 -3.57 22.17 -2.80
C ASP A 264 -3.46 21.25 -4.02
N LEU A 265 -2.28 20.65 -4.24
CA LEU A 265 -2.10 19.65 -5.29
C LEU A 265 -2.89 18.37 -4.98
N ALA A 266 -2.90 17.91 -3.73
CA ALA A 266 -3.69 16.77 -3.30
C ALA A 266 -5.19 17.03 -3.55
N LYS A 267 -5.72 18.17 -3.12
CA LYS A 267 -7.12 18.56 -3.36
C LYS A 267 -7.46 18.61 -4.84
N LYS A 268 -6.58 19.21 -5.66
CA LYS A 268 -6.77 19.25 -7.12
C LYS A 268 -6.85 17.85 -7.72
N GLN A 269 -5.96 16.94 -7.32
CA GLN A 269 -5.97 15.58 -7.83
C GLN A 269 -7.21 14.79 -7.38
N LEU A 270 -7.73 15.06 -6.17
CA LEU A 270 -8.96 14.44 -5.69
C LEU A 270 -10.21 14.87 -6.50
N GLU A 271 -10.22 16.06 -7.09
CA GLU A 271 -11.29 16.43 -8.04
C GLU A 271 -11.19 15.58 -9.33
N THR A 272 -9.97 15.28 -9.81
CA THR A 272 -9.77 14.32 -10.91
C THR A 272 -10.26 12.92 -10.50
N THR A 273 -9.97 12.49 -9.28
CA THR A 273 -10.45 11.21 -8.72
C THR A 273 -11.97 11.10 -8.73
N LYS A 274 -12.70 12.16 -8.39
CA LYS A 274 -14.18 12.18 -8.50
C LYS A 274 -14.64 11.96 -9.93
N ALA A 275 -13.97 12.59 -10.91
CA ALA A 275 -14.29 12.41 -12.32
C ALA A 275 -13.98 10.96 -12.79
N ARG A 276 -12.87 10.35 -12.31
CA ARG A 276 -12.55 8.94 -12.58
C ARG A 276 -13.59 8.00 -12.01
N LEU A 277 -13.99 8.20 -10.75
CA LEU A 277 -15.04 7.43 -10.11
C LEU A 277 -16.34 7.48 -10.92
N ALA A 278 -16.72 8.67 -11.41
CA ALA A 278 -17.89 8.84 -12.25
C ALA A 278 -17.76 8.12 -13.61
N SER A 279 -16.58 8.05 -14.21
CA SER A 279 -16.34 7.42 -15.51
C SER A 279 -16.09 5.91 -15.43
N GLN A 280 -15.45 5.44 -14.36
CA GLN A 280 -15.06 4.03 -14.22
C GLN A 280 -16.15 3.15 -13.62
N LEU A 281 -17.08 3.71 -12.85
CA LEU A 281 -18.20 2.97 -12.26
C LEU A 281 -19.46 3.10 -13.11
N GLN A 282 -20.31 2.08 -13.05
CA GLN A 282 -21.69 2.12 -13.53
C GLN A 282 -22.64 2.44 -12.36
N PRO A 283 -23.90 2.83 -12.63
CA PRO A 283 -24.88 3.11 -11.57
C PRO A 283 -25.19 1.93 -10.65
N ASP A 284 -24.95 0.69 -11.11
CA ASP A 284 -25.07 -0.51 -10.28
C ASP A 284 -23.84 -0.78 -9.41
N GLY A 285 -22.73 -0.07 -9.62
CA GLY A 285 -21.45 -0.25 -8.91
C GLY A 285 -20.43 -1.11 -9.66
N SER A 286 -20.77 -1.68 -10.81
CA SER A 286 -19.85 -2.47 -11.63
C SER A 286 -18.74 -1.60 -12.25
N GLN A 287 -17.62 -2.26 -12.62
CA GLN A 287 -16.40 -1.63 -13.14
C GLN A 287 -16.06 -2.22 -14.52
N PRO A 288 -16.68 -1.75 -15.63
CA PRO A 288 -16.58 -2.39 -16.93
C PRO A 288 -15.15 -2.58 -17.46
N HIS A 289 -14.25 -1.62 -17.24
CA HIS A 289 -12.87 -1.71 -17.68
C HIS A 289 -12.10 -2.84 -16.97
N GLU A 290 -12.39 -3.09 -15.71
CA GLU A 290 -11.77 -4.15 -14.93
C GLU A 290 -12.43 -5.52 -15.20
N LEU A 291 -13.75 -5.52 -15.39
CA LEU A 291 -14.52 -6.73 -15.69
C LEU A 291 -14.22 -7.29 -17.09
N ALA A 292 -13.74 -6.47 -18.01
CA ALA A 292 -13.28 -6.91 -19.34
C ALA A 292 -11.93 -7.66 -19.33
N ARG A 293 -11.20 -7.64 -18.18
CA ARG A 293 -9.89 -8.26 -18.04
C ARG A 293 -10.01 -9.79 -17.84
N THR A 294 -8.93 -10.50 -18.15
CA THR A 294 -8.88 -11.97 -18.00
C THR A 294 -8.74 -12.46 -16.56
N LEU A 295 -8.40 -11.55 -15.64
CA LEU A 295 -8.41 -11.74 -14.18
C LEU A 295 -9.36 -10.71 -13.56
N SER A 296 -10.60 -10.70 -14.02
CA SER A 296 -11.58 -9.64 -13.74
C SER A 296 -11.85 -9.43 -12.24
N TRP A 297 -11.89 -10.51 -11.45
CA TRP A 297 -12.01 -10.44 -9.99
C TRP A 297 -10.86 -9.65 -9.35
N ASN A 298 -9.63 -10.00 -9.72
CA ASN A 298 -8.43 -9.35 -9.19
C ASN A 298 -8.42 -7.86 -9.53
N TYR A 299 -8.73 -7.50 -10.78
CA TYR A 299 -8.70 -6.12 -11.23
C TYR A 299 -9.83 -5.29 -10.63
N ALA A 300 -11.05 -5.83 -10.52
CA ALA A 300 -12.18 -5.13 -9.90
C ALA A 300 -11.90 -4.82 -8.41
N ASN A 301 -11.35 -5.79 -7.67
CA ASN A 301 -10.95 -5.56 -6.27
C ASN A 301 -9.77 -4.58 -6.17
N MET A 302 -8.77 -4.70 -7.04
CA MET A 302 -7.60 -3.82 -7.03
C MET A 302 -8.00 -2.37 -7.28
N ASN A 303 -8.82 -2.09 -8.28
CA ASN A 303 -9.26 -0.74 -8.59
C ASN A 303 -10.14 -0.15 -7.47
N LEU A 304 -11.07 -0.95 -6.94
CA LEU A 304 -11.91 -0.54 -5.80
C LEU A 304 -11.05 -0.19 -4.58
N TYR A 305 -10.06 -1.02 -4.27
CA TYR A 305 -9.15 -0.73 -3.16
C TYR A 305 -8.34 0.56 -3.38
N GLY A 306 -7.93 0.84 -4.63
CA GLY A 306 -7.30 2.11 -4.98
C GLY A 306 -8.18 3.32 -4.66
N PHE A 307 -9.48 3.27 -4.98
CA PHE A 307 -10.44 4.31 -4.57
C PHE A 307 -10.60 4.41 -3.05
N MET A 308 -10.55 3.30 -2.32
CA MET A 308 -10.63 3.32 -0.86
C MET A 308 -9.36 3.92 -0.23
N VAL A 309 -8.18 3.65 -0.78
CA VAL A 309 -6.93 4.32 -0.38
C VAL A 309 -7.04 5.83 -0.62
N LEU A 310 -7.57 6.26 -1.78
CA LEU A 310 -7.83 7.67 -2.06
C LEU A 310 -8.81 8.29 -1.07
N ALA A 311 -9.84 7.55 -0.64
CA ALA A 311 -10.79 8.04 0.36
C ALA A 311 -10.11 8.26 1.72
N ARG A 312 -9.20 7.38 2.15
CA ARG A 312 -8.38 7.60 3.36
C ARG A 312 -7.46 8.82 3.20
N LEU A 313 -6.78 8.94 2.08
CA LEU A 313 -5.92 10.10 1.79
C LEU A 313 -6.73 11.42 1.77
N ALA A 314 -7.94 11.39 1.26
CA ALA A 314 -8.82 12.55 1.15
C ALA A 314 -9.26 13.12 2.52
N GLU A 315 -9.33 12.28 3.55
CA GLU A 315 -9.66 12.70 4.92
C GLU A 315 -8.67 13.76 5.44
N HIS A 316 -7.38 13.67 5.08
CA HIS A 316 -6.33 14.61 5.50
C HIS A 316 -6.52 16.03 4.96
N VAL A 317 -7.30 16.19 3.91
CA VAL A 317 -7.60 17.49 3.29
C VAL A 317 -9.09 17.82 3.32
N GLN A 318 -9.86 17.11 4.18
CA GLN A 318 -11.28 17.34 4.44
C GLN A 318 -12.16 17.14 3.19
N VAL A 319 -11.79 16.20 2.32
CA VAL A 319 -12.58 15.76 1.18
C VAL A 319 -13.20 14.40 1.52
N ASP A 320 -14.52 14.33 1.61
CA ASP A 320 -15.23 13.09 1.95
C ASP A 320 -15.53 12.27 0.67
N LEU A 321 -14.58 11.41 0.26
CA LEU A 321 -14.81 10.48 -0.84
C LEU A 321 -15.62 9.25 -0.42
N TRP A 322 -15.68 8.91 0.86
CA TRP A 322 -16.49 7.79 1.33
C TRP A 322 -17.97 7.99 1.05
N LYS A 323 -18.45 9.24 1.25
CA LYS A 323 -19.84 9.61 1.00
C LYS A 323 -20.07 10.21 -0.38
N TYR A 324 -19.01 10.46 -1.13
CA TYR A 324 -19.18 11.01 -2.46
C TYR A 324 -19.92 10.05 -3.38
N HIS A 325 -20.93 10.56 -4.08
CA HIS A 325 -21.64 9.87 -5.14
C HIS A 325 -22.03 10.85 -6.25
N THR A 326 -22.09 10.34 -7.47
CA THR A 326 -22.61 11.08 -8.61
C THR A 326 -24.15 11.21 -8.53
N ALA A 327 -24.75 12.03 -9.39
CA ALA A 327 -26.20 12.19 -9.44
C ALA A 327 -26.94 10.88 -9.77
N ASP A 328 -26.28 9.95 -10.50
CA ASP A 328 -26.79 8.62 -10.83
C ASP A 328 -26.34 7.53 -9.83
N GLY A 329 -25.80 7.94 -8.66
CA GLY A 329 -25.55 7.07 -7.51
C GLY A 329 -24.23 6.26 -7.55
N LYS A 330 -23.29 6.56 -8.45
CA LYS A 330 -21.99 5.91 -8.49
C LYS A 330 -21.12 6.39 -7.33
N GLY A 331 -20.50 5.48 -6.61
CA GLY A 331 -19.69 5.78 -5.44
C GLY A 331 -18.97 4.54 -4.92
N ILE A 332 -18.01 4.73 -4.00
CA ILE A 332 -17.20 3.64 -3.45
C ILE A 332 -18.10 2.60 -2.76
N GLN A 333 -19.02 3.03 -1.92
CA GLN A 333 -19.95 2.11 -1.23
C GLN A 333 -20.76 1.27 -2.21
N LYS A 334 -21.26 1.90 -3.29
CA LYS A 334 -22.03 1.20 -4.32
C LYS A 334 -21.21 0.10 -5.01
N ALA A 335 -19.93 0.34 -5.24
CA ALA A 335 -19.03 -0.67 -5.82
C ALA A 335 -18.72 -1.81 -4.82
N ILE A 336 -18.63 -1.52 -3.51
CA ILE A 336 -18.51 -2.55 -2.48
C ILE A 336 -19.76 -3.40 -2.44
N ASP A 337 -20.94 -2.79 -2.37
CA ASP A 337 -22.24 -3.48 -2.32
C ASP A 337 -22.47 -4.33 -3.58
N TRP A 338 -21.92 -3.94 -4.73
CA TRP A 338 -22.00 -4.73 -5.96
C TRP A 338 -21.24 -6.05 -5.86
N LEU A 339 -20.15 -6.12 -5.08
CA LEU A 339 -19.38 -7.37 -4.87
C LEU A 339 -20.09 -8.34 -3.93
N VAL A 340 -20.87 -7.84 -2.97
CA VAL A 340 -21.47 -8.65 -1.88
C VAL A 340 -22.26 -9.86 -2.38
N PRO A 341 -23.20 -9.78 -3.37
CA PRO A 341 -23.94 -10.93 -3.85
C PRO A 341 -23.07 -12.09 -4.40
N TYR A 342 -21.87 -11.78 -4.90
CA TYR A 342 -20.92 -12.80 -5.38
C TYR A 342 -20.16 -13.48 -4.24
N LEU A 343 -20.04 -12.80 -3.10
CA LEU A 343 -19.45 -13.38 -1.88
C LEU A 343 -20.45 -14.26 -1.14
N GLU A 344 -21.70 -13.86 -1.12
CA GLU A 344 -22.83 -14.60 -0.53
C GLU A 344 -23.31 -15.76 -1.42
N ASN A 345 -22.71 -15.95 -2.60
CA ASN A 345 -23.11 -16.94 -3.61
C ASN A 345 -24.59 -16.80 -4.07
N THR A 346 -25.17 -15.60 -3.92
CA THR A 346 -26.50 -15.27 -4.45
C THR A 346 -26.45 -14.87 -5.92
N LYS A 347 -25.23 -14.53 -6.42
CA LYS A 347 -24.91 -14.35 -7.84
C LYS A 347 -23.68 -15.16 -8.23
N THR A 348 -23.67 -15.67 -9.46
CA THR A 348 -22.53 -16.34 -10.06
C THR A 348 -21.63 -15.30 -10.75
N TRP A 349 -20.28 -15.44 -10.61
CA TRP A 349 -19.34 -14.59 -11.31
C TRP A 349 -19.28 -14.98 -12.79
N GLU A 350 -19.82 -14.16 -13.65
CA GLU A 350 -19.94 -14.44 -15.10
C GLU A 350 -18.76 -13.91 -15.93
N TYR A 351 -17.89 -13.10 -15.29
CA TYR A 351 -16.79 -12.45 -15.98
C TYR A 351 -15.57 -13.36 -16.08
N LYS A 352 -14.72 -13.11 -17.09
CA LYS A 352 -13.56 -13.97 -17.36
C LYS A 352 -12.59 -13.96 -16.18
N GLN A 353 -12.28 -15.15 -15.67
CA GLN A 353 -11.35 -15.33 -14.56
C GLN A 353 -10.53 -16.61 -14.80
N ILE A 354 -9.30 -16.45 -15.32
CA ILE A 354 -8.44 -17.57 -15.76
C ILE A 354 -7.66 -18.26 -14.63
N LYS A 355 -7.80 -17.79 -13.39
CA LYS A 355 -7.24 -18.37 -12.17
C LYS A 355 -8.30 -18.37 -11.07
N GLU A 356 -8.06 -19.11 -10.01
CA GLU A 356 -8.90 -19.03 -8.80
C GLU A 356 -9.00 -17.57 -8.30
N ARG A 357 -10.15 -17.23 -7.73
CA ARG A 357 -10.38 -15.92 -7.14
C ARG A 357 -9.66 -15.81 -5.79
N PRO A 358 -8.68 -14.91 -5.61
CA PRO A 358 -8.12 -14.64 -4.30
C PRO A 358 -9.08 -13.76 -3.49
N TYR A 359 -9.12 -13.97 -2.18
CA TYR A 359 -10.02 -13.24 -1.28
C TYR A 359 -9.29 -12.31 -0.30
N ASP A 360 -7.95 -12.33 -0.25
CA ASP A 360 -7.17 -11.52 0.70
C ASP A 360 -7.47 -10.03 0.59
N LEU A 361 -7.41 -9.48 -0.64
CA LEU A 361 -7.74 -8.08 -0.89
C LEU A 361 -9.23 -7.80 -0.67
N THR A 362 -10.10 -8.76 -0.99
CA THR A 362 -11.55 -8.63 -0.73
C THR A 362 -11.84 -8.54 0.77
N SER A 363 -11.16 -9.35 1.58
CA SER A 363 -11.25 -9.28 3.04
C SER A 363 -10.83 -7.90 3.56
N THR A 364 -9.69 -7.39 3.07
CA THR A 364 -9.21 -6.04 3.41
C THR A 364 -10.24 -4.95 3.04
N ILE A 365 -10.80 -5.02 1.82
CA ILE A 365 -11.85 -4.10 1.36
C ILE A 365 -13.03 -4.10 2.33
N LEU A 366 -13.53 -5.27 2.71
CA LEU A 366 -14.68 -5.39 3.61
C LEU A 366 -14.37 -4.87 5.02
N LYS A 367 -13.20 -5.18 5.57
CA LYS A 367 -12.79 -4.68 6.90
C LYS A 367 -12.64 -3.15 6.92
N VAL A 368 -12.00 -2.59 5.92
CA VAL A 368 -11.89 -1.11 5.78
C VAL A 368 -13.28 -0.49 5.58
N ALA A 369 -14.16 -1.11 4.80
CA ALA A 369 -15.52 -0.65 4.59
C ALA A 369 -16.35 -0.69 5.88
N ALA A 370 -16.21 -1.74 6.69
CA ALA A 370 -16.89 -1.86 7.98
C ALA A 370 -16.57 -0.68 8.90
N GLN A 371 -15.31 -0.28 8.96
CA GLN A 371 -14.86 0.88 9.73
C GLN A 371 -15.37 2.20 9.14
N ALA A 372 -15.15 2.43 7.85
CA ALA A 372 -15.45 3.69 7.18
C ALA A 372 -16.97 4.00 7.19
N TYR A 373 -17.80 2.98 6.94
CA TYR A 373 -19.26 3.13 6.92
C TYR A 373 -19.95 2.75 8.23
N LYS A 374 -19.18 2.33 9.26
CA LYS A 374 -19.71 1.84 10.54
C LYS A 374 -20.78 0.77 10.35
N ASN A 375 -20.53 -0.15 9.43
CA ASN A 375 -21.46 -1.20 9.04
C ASN A 375 -20.88 -2.61 9.36
N PRO A 376 -21.30 -3.23 10.47
CA PRO A 376 -20.78 -4.52 10.91
C PRO A 376 -21.10 -5.69 9.96
N LYS A 377 -22.00 -5.51 8.99
CA LYS A 377 -22.27 -6.54 7.99
C LYS A 377 -21.05 -6.82 7.11
N TYR A 378 -20.25 -5.81 6.80
CA TYR A 378 -19.03 -6.00 6.03
C TYR A 378 -17.99 -6.83 6.80
N ASP A 379 -17.87 -6.64 8.12
CA ASP A 379 -17.02 -7.49 8.97
C ASP A 379 -17.47 -8.94 8.95
N ALA A 380 -18.76 -9.18 9.15
CA ALA A 380 -19.33 -10.53 9.11
C ALA A 380 -19.10 -11.20 7.75
N GLN A 381 -19.17 -10.44 6.65
CA GLN A 381 -18.88 -10.94 5.30
C GLN A 381 -17.38 -11.24 5.12
N ALA A 382 -16.50 -10.41 5.66
CA ALA A 382 -15.05 -10.67 5.64
C ALA A 382 -14.70 -11.96 6.39
N ASP A 383 -15.30 -12.16 7.56
CA ASP A 383 -15.07 -13.35 8.41
C ASP A 383 -15.64 -14.65 7.80
N ALA A 384 -16.62 -14.52 6.90
CA ALA A 384 -17.20 -15.67 6.17
C ALA A 384 -16.39 -16.08 4.92
N LEU A 385 -15.37 -15.33 4.52
CA LEU A 385 -14.50 -15.64 3.39
C LEU A 385 -13.62 -16.88 3.68
N PRO A 386 -13.13 -17.59 2.65
CA PRO A 386 -12.23 -18.73 2.83
C PRO A 386 -11.02 -18.39 3.72
N SER A 387 -10.65 -19.31 4.61
CA SER A 387 -9.75 -19.13 5.76
C SER A 387 -8.33 -18.62 5.46
N GLN A 388 -7.85 -18.67 4.24
CA GLN A 388 -6.55 -18.10 3.86
C GLN A 388 -6.49 -16.57 4.08
N ALA A 389 -7.63 -15.88 3.94
CA ALA A 389 -7.73 -14.44 4.21
C ALA A 389 -7.87 -14.12 5.72
N ALA A 390 -8.30 -15.09 6.54
CA ALA A 390 -8.52 -14.90 7.98
C ALA A 390 -7.24 -14.96 8.83
N GLU A 391 -6.12 -15.41 8.26
CA GLU A 391 -4.83 -15.53 8.98
C GLU A 391 -3.88 -14.36 8.74
N ASP A 392 -4.31 -13.32 8.02
CA ASP A 392 -3.47 -12.14 7.79
C ASP A 392 -3.30 -11.32 9.08
N TYR A 393 -2.12 -11.51 9.72
CA TYR A 393 -1.71 -10.74 10.90
C TYR A 393 -1.81 -9.22 10.68
N ARG A 394 -1.55 -8.76 9.44
CA ARG A 394 -1.62 -7.35 9.09
C ARG A 394 -3.06 -6.84 9.21
N ALA A 395 -4.04 -7.57 8.65
CA ALA A 395 -5.44 -7.20 8.76
C ALA A 395 -5.90 -7.10 10.23
N HIS A 396 -5.51 -8.05 11.10
CA HIS A 396 -5.83 -8.02 12.53
C HIS A 396 -5.20 -6.86 13.29
N LEU A 397 -4.04 -6.38 12.87
CA LEU A 397 -3.31 -5.31 13.55
C LEU A 397 -3.65 -3.92 13.03
N THR A 398 -4.11 -3.81 11.78
CA THR A 398 -4.34 -2.51 11.12
C THR A 398 -5.81 -2.17 10.88
N HIS A 399 -6.72 -3.16 11.17
CA HIS A 399 -8.18 -2.98 10.98
C HIS A 399 -9.01 -3.45 12.17
#